data_f127c02698bdf725e82d47d18a49ee22
#
_entry.id   f127c02698bdf725e82d47d18a49ee22
#
_cell.length_a   1.000
_cell.length_b   1.000
_cell.length_c   1.000
_cell.angle_alpha   90.00
_cell.angle_beta   90.00
_cell.angle_gamma   90.00
#
_symmetry.space_group_name_H-M   'P 1'
#
loop_
_entity.id
_entity.type
_entity.pdbx_description
1 polymer ?
#
loop_
_entity_poly.entity_id
_entity_poly.type
_entity_poly.pdbx_seq_one_letter_code
_entity_poly.pdbx_strand_id
1 'polypeptide(L)'
;ALATMNNGREVINKVYQGKVGWLNWQRPGFDLGLKMENLIEKNKDIMGIVLGHHGLFTWGDTSKECYSNSIQLIKRAQTYLNSSIKKYSFGKPIYKKKTQPDFEEKLIATIRGLLSKENSKILHLDKSDITLEFVNSQNLKKVAAVGTSCPDHFLRTKRLPMVLPSLSELIKNENKINKIIEENLTKYKNAYAKYYMRNKSKGSPNLRDPYPVIILIPEYGMMSFAKNKSTARVSSEFFCNAMNVMKGAEGISKYTGLTEKEAFRIEYWDLEEAKLKRMPPEKELAGKVALITGAAGGIGSATANKFLSEGCCVVLTDIDTSALEAKKEEFIKKFGKDVVH
;
A
#
# COMPACT_ATOMS: atom_id res chain seq x y z
N ALA A 1 -8.26 5.23 -11.44
CA ALA A 1 -9.46 5.98 -10.99
C ALA A 1 -10.71 5.63 -11.82
N LEU A 2 -10.68 5.80 -13.15
CA LEU A 2 -11.88 5.59 -13.98
C LEU A 2 -12.47 4.17 -13.84
N ALA A 3 -11.60 3.17 -13.73
CA ALA A 3 -12.00 1.76 -13.54
C ALA A 3 -12.63 1.45 -12.17
N THR A 4 -12.59 2.38 -11.23
CA THR A 4 -13.03 2.19 -9.84
C THR A 4 -14.16 3.12 -9.43
N MET A 5 -14.81 3.76 -10.41
CA MET A 5 -15.99 4.59 -10.20
C MET A 5 -17.26 3.74 -10.30
N ASN A 6 -18.29 4.09 -9.51
CA ASN A 6 -19.60 3.44 -9.59
C ASN A 6 -20.24 3.56 -10.98
N ASN A 7 -19.95 4.63 -11.72
CA ASN A 7 -20.37 4.86 -13.10
C ASN A 7 -19.20 4.76 -14.11
N GLY A 8 -18.20 3.93 -13.81
CA GLY A 8 -16.97 3.82 -14.60
C GLY A 8 -17.21 3.53 -16.09
N ARG A 9 -18.17 2.64 -16.42
CA ARG A 9 -18.54 2.32 -17.80
C ARG A 9 -19.02 3.55 -18.59
N GLU A 10 -19.85 4.37 -17.99
CA GLU A 10 -20.37 5.60 -18.62
C GLU A 10 -19.25 6.62 -18.85
N VAL A 11 -18.40 6.77 -17.84
CA VAL A 11 -17.23 7.67 -17.93
C VAL A 11 -16.26 7.20 -19.02
N ILE A 12 -15.97 5.91 -19.12
CA ILE A 12 -15.12 5.33 -20.17
C ILE A 12 -15.72 5.62 -21.56
N ASN A 13 -17.00 5.40 -21.75
CA ASN A 13 -17.67 5.70 -23.01
C ASN A 13 -17.57 7.20 -23.37
N LYS A 14 -17.76 8.08 -22.39
CA LYS A 14 -17.62 9.54 -22.57
C LYS A 14 -16.19 9.93 -22.93
N VAL A 15 -15.18 9.41 -22.25
CA VAL A 15 -13.76 9.75 -22.43
C VAL A 15 -13.24 9.24 -23.78
N TYR A 16 -13.60 8.03 -24.16
CA TYR A 16 -12.97 7.35 -25.29
C TYR A 16 -13.86 7.23 -26.53
N GLN A 17 -15.16 7.59 -26.43
CA GLN A 17 -16.07 7.66 -27.57
C GLN A 17 -16.09 6.36 -28.40
N GLY A 18 -16.21 5.21 -27.71
CA GLY A 18 -16.25 3.90 -28.34
C GLY A 18 -14.89 3.27 -28.71
N LYS A 19 -13.78 4.01 -28.61
CA LYS A 19 -12.44 3.46 -28.90
C LYS A 19 -11.84 2.59 -27.80
N VAL A 20 -12.52 2.45 -26.66
CA VAL A 20 -12.10 1.59 -25.55
C VAL A 20 -13.29 0.79 -25.04
N GLY A 21 -13.14 -0.51 -24.98
CA GLY A 21 -14.14 -1.41 -24.42
C GLY A 21 -14.19 -1.37 -22.89
N TRP A 22 -15.30 -1.83 -22.33
CA TRP A 22 -15.48 -2.02 -20.89
C TRP A 22 -15.84 -3.45 -20.57
N LEU A 23 -15.11 -4.06 -19.62
CA LEU A 23 -15.50 -5.30 -18.94
C LEU A 23 -15.70 -5.06 -17.45
N ASN A 24 -16.75 -5.62 -16.89
CA ASN A 24 -16.94 -5.64 -15.44
C ASN A 24 -15.82 -6.48 -14.79
N TRP A 25 -15.68 -6.33 -13.46
CA TRP A 25 -14.73 -7.12 -12.71
C TRP A 25 -14.77 -8.61 -13.09
N GLN A 26 -13.62 -9.10 -13.41
CA GLN A 26 -13.34 -10.53 -13.60
C GLN A 26 -11.98 -10.82 -12.98
N ARG A 27 -11.89 -11.89 -12.19
CA ARG A 27 -10.62 -12.35 -11.65
C ARG A 27 -9.66 -12.69 -12.80
N PRO A 28 -8.35 -12.39 -12.65
CA PRO A 28 -7.35 -12.79 -13.63
C PRO A 28 -7.38 -14.31 -13.89
N GLY A 29 -7.18 -14.70 -15.14
CA GLY A 29 -7.18 -16.09 -15.57
C GLY A 29 -7.75 -16.27 -16.97
N PHE A 30 -7.89 -17.52 -17.40
CA PHE A 30 -8.30 -17.89 -18.75
C PHE A 30 -9.68 -17.30 -19.13
N ASP A 31 -10.66 -17.35 -18.22
CA ASP A 31 -12.00 -16.80 -18.48
C ASP A 31 -11.99 -15.30 -18.78
N LEU A 32 -11.05 -14.55 -18.20
CA LEU A 32 -10.86 -13.14 -18.52
C LEU A 32 -10.39 -13.00 -19.98
N GLY A 33 -9.43 -13.82 -20.41
CA GLY A 33 -8.94 -13.85 -21.80
C GLY A 33 -10.08 -14.06 -22.79
N LEU A 34 -10.91 -15.09 -22.59
CA LEU A 34 -12.07 -15.38 -23.44
C LEU A 34 -13.08 -14.22 -23.50
N LYS A 35 -13.33 -13.54 -22.37
CA LYS A 35 -14.22 -12.38 -22.35
C LYS A 35 -13.64 -11.18 -23.11
N MET A 36 -12.33 -10.99 -23.03
CA MET A 36 -11.63 -9.94 -23.79
C MET A 36 -11.69 -10.24 -25.29
N GLU A 37 -11.38 -11.45 -25.71
CA GLU A 37 -11.48 -11.91 -27.09
C GLU A 37 -12.88 -11.67 -27.67
N ASN A 38 -13.92 -12.15 -27.01
CA ASN A 38 -15.30 -11.92 -27.39
C ASN A 38 -15.67 -10.42 -27.53
N LEU A 39 -15.11 -9.56 -26.68
CA LEU A 39 -15.36 -8.12 -26.75
C LEU A 39 -14.65 -7.50 -27.96
N ILE A 40 -13.42 -7.94 -28.25
CA ILE A 40 -12.62 -7.47 -29.40
C ILE A 40 -13.28 -7.90 -30.73
N GLU A 41 -13.70 -9.15 -30.82
CA GLU A 41 -14.38 -9.68 -32.02
C GLU A 41 -15.65 -8.88 -32.38
N LYS A 42 -16.42 -8.47 -31.37
CA LYS A 42 -17.63 -7.68 -31.54
C LYS A 42 -17.36 -6.18 -31.82
N ASN A 43 -16.17 -5.70 -31.53
CA ASN A 43 -15.81 -4.28 -31.60
C ASN A 43 -14.38 -4.14 -32.12
N LYS A 44 -14.17 -4.42 -33.38
CA LYS A 44 -12.83 -4.45 -34.05
C LYS A 44 -12.07 -3.13 -34.01
N ASP A 45 -12.77 -2.00 -33.80
CA ASP A 45 -12.20 -0.66 -33.82
C ASP A 45 -11.66 -0.18 -32.46
N ILE A 46 -11.72 -1.02 -31.42
CA ILE A 46 -11.23 -0.64 -30.11
C ILE A 46 -9.70 -0.81 -30.01
N MET A 47 -9.05 0.13 -29.34
CA MET A 47 -7.59 0.17 -29.12
C MET A 47 -7.19 -0.36 -27.75
N GLY A 48 -8.16 -0.66 -26.90
CA GLY A 48 -7.94 -1.13 -25.54
C GLY A 48 -9.23 -1.48 -24.82
N ILE A 49 -9.09 -2.09 -23.66
CA ILE A 49 -10.21 -2.49 -22.79
C ILE A 49 -9.90 -2.01 -21.38
N VAL A 50 -10.84 -1.32 -20.74
CA VAL A 50 -10.80 -1.05 -19.30
C VAL A 50 -11.56 -2.15 -18.57
N LEU A 51 -10.88 -2.79 -17.64
CA LEU A 51 -11.47 -3.74 -16.71
C LEU A 51 -11.84 -3.03 -15.42
N GLY A 52 -13.09 -3.11 -15.01
CA GLY A 52 -13.54 -2.60 -13.72
C GLY A 52 -12.70 -3.21 -12.58
N HIS A 53 -12.21 -2.36 -11.67
CA HIS A 53 -11.37 -2.74 -10.53
C HIS A 53 -10.04 -3.44 -10.85
N HIS A 54 -9.57 -3.38 -12.10
CA HIS A 54 -8.32 -3.99 -12.51
C HIS A 54 -7.41 -2.95 -13.19
N GLY A 55 -7.77 -2.50 -14.41
CA GLY A 55 -6.93 -1.54 -15.12
C GLY A 55 -7.24 -1.45 -16.61
N LEU A 56 -6.25 -0.99 -17.38
CA LEU A 56 -6.31 -0.82 -18.82
C LEU A 56 -5.47 -1.90 -19.51
N PHE A 57 -6.04 -2.53 -20.52
CA PHE A 57 -5.34 -3.39 -21.47
C PHE A 57 -5.30 -2.72 -22.83
N THR A 58 -4.15 -2.80 -23.48
CA THR A 58 -3.91 -2.32 -24.85
C THR A 58 -3.10 -3.35 -25.61
N TRP A 59 -3.12 -3.25 -26.92
CA TRP A 59 -2.37 -4.12 -27.84
C TRP A 59 -1.92 -3.32 -29.05
N GLY A 60 -1.20 -3.96 -29.95
CA GLY A 60 -0.72 -3.47 -31.23
C GLY A 60 0.08 -4.55 -31.93
N ASP A 61 0.24 -4.45 -33.25
CA ASP A 61 1.00 -5.41 -34.06
C ASP A 61 2.50 -5.35 -33.76
N THR A 62 2.96 -4.25 -33.18
CA THR A 62 4.33 -4.07 -32.71
C THR A 62 4.37 -3.60 -31.26
N SER A 63 5.48 -3.86 -30.54
CA SER A 63 5.70 -3.33 -29.18
C SER A 63 5.61 -1.80 -29.13
N LYS A 64 6.09 -1.10 -30.16
CA LYS A 64 6.01 0.37 -30.26
C LYS A 64 4.57 0.84 -30.35
N GLU A 65 3.76 0.18 -31.16
CA GLU A 65 2.35 0.52 -31.32
C GLU A 65 1.58 0.24 -30.02
N CYS A 66 1.72 -0.94 -29.41
CA CYS A 66 1.12 -1.25 -28.13
C CYS A 66 1.46 -0.21 -27.05
N TYR A 67 2.74 0.19 -26.94
CA TYR A 67 3.19 1.24 -26.03
C TYR A 67 2.55 2.59 -26.36
N SER A 68 2.52 2.98 -27.62
CA SER A 68 1.92 4.25 -28.08
C SER A 68 0.43 4.31 -27.77
N ASN A 69 -0.30 3.21 -28.02
CA ASN A 69 -1.72 3.08 -27.66
C ASN A 69 -1.95 3.23 -26.17
N SER A 70 -1.12 2.59 -25.34
CA SER A 70 -1.17 2.73 -23.87
C SER A 70 -1.02 4.18 -23.44
N ILE A 71 0.02 4.87 -23.93
CA ILE A 71 0.31 6.26 -23.55
C ILE A 71 -0.80 7.21 -24.03
N GLN A 72 -1.31 7.00 -25.23
CA GLN A 72 -2.41 7.83 -25.78
C GLN A 72 -3.67 7.71 -24.91
N LEU A 73 -4.07 6.49 -24.57
CA LEU A 73 -5.28 6.25 -23.76
C LEU A 73 -5.09 6.77 -22.34
N ILE A 74 -3.92 6.58 -21.72
CA ILE A 74 -3.59 7.13 -20.41
C ILE A 74 -3.66 8.66 -20.42
N LYS A 75 -3.08 9.33 -21.43
CA LYS A 75 -3.13 10.80 -21.57
C LYS A 75 -4.57 11.31 -21.65
N ARG A 76 -5.44 10.67 -22.43
CA ARG A 76 -6.87 11.04 -22.51
C ARG A 76 -7.56 10.92 -21.16
N ALA A 77 -7.33 9.82 -20.44
CA ALA A 77 -7.85 9.64 -19.08
C ALA A 77 -7.35 10.74 -18.13
N GLN A 78 -6.05 11.04 -18.17
CA GLN A 78 -5.45 12.08 -17.33
C GLN A 78 -6.01 13.47 -17.62
N THR A 79 -6.18 13.83 -18.90
CA THR A 79 -6.79 15.09 -19.31
C THR A 79 -8.20 15.22 -18.76
N TYR A 80 -9.00 14.15 -18.88
CA TYR A 80 -10.35 14.12 -18.33
C TYR A 80 -10.37 14.26 -16.80
N LEU A 81 -9.49 13.54 -16.11
CA LEU A 81 -9.35 13.64 -14.66
C LEU A 81 -9.00 15.08 -14.25
N ASN A 82 -7.99 15.67 -14.87
CA ASN A 82 -7.52 17.02 -14.54
C ASN A 82 -8.59 18.09 -14.73
N SER A 83 -9.45 17.94 -15.74
CA SER A 83 -10.54 18.89 -16.02
C SER A 83 -11.80 18.67 -15.18
N SER A 84 -11.98 17.49 -14.61
CA SER A 84 -13.25 17.07 -13.98
C SER A 84 -13.17 16.88 -12.48
N ILE A 85 -11.97 16.78 -11.90
CA ILE A 85 -11.76 16.49 -10.49
C ILE A 85 -12.14 17.68 -9.61
N LYS A 86 -12.90 17.44 -8.56
CA LYS A 86 -13.25 18.46 -7.56
C LYS A 86 -12.06 18.83 -6.70
N LYS A 87 -12.00 20.08 -6.26
CA LYS A 87 -10.93 20.61 -5.39
C LYS A 87 -10.72 19.77 -4.12
N TYR A 88 -11.78 19.27 -3.52
CA TYR A 88 -11.74 18.45 -2.30
C TYR A 88 -12.33 17.07 -2.57
N SER A 89 -11.55 16.20 -3.20
CA SER A 89 -11.99 14.85 -3.57
C SER A 89 -12.42 14.01 -2.36
N PHE A 90 -11.70 14.12 -1.25
CA PHE A 90 -12.02 13.40 0.00
C PHE A 90 -12.90 14.20 0.97
N GLY A 91 -13.57 15.28 0.51
CA GLY A 91 -14.21 16.25 1.38
C GLY A 91 -13.24 17.29 1.94
N LYS A 92 -13.77 18.30 2.64
CA LYS A 92 -12.94 19.36 3.20
C LYS A 92 -11.93 18.80 4.21
N PRO A 93 -10.73 19.39 4.32
CA PRO A 93 -9.81 19.06 5.41
C PRO A 93 -10.41 19.48 6.74
N ILE A 94 -10.44 18.57 7.71
CA ILE A 94 -10.94 18.81 9.08
C ILE A 94 -9.81 18.79 10.11
N TYR A 95 -8.64 18.32 9.71
CA TYR A 95 -7.43 18.32 10.51
C TYR A 95 -6.29 19.04 9.78
N LYS A 96 -5.28 19.49 10.54
CA LYS A 96 -4.03 20.03 10.02
C LYS A 96 -2.88 19.17 10.51
N LYS A 97 -1.83 19.05 9.69
CA LYS A 97 -0.60 18.36 10.09
C LYS A 97 -0.08 18.95 11.40
N LYS A 98 0.27 18.06 12.32
CA LYS A 98 0.96 18.38 13.56
C LYS A 98 2.30 17.66 13.63
N THR A 99 3.22 18.26 14.38
CA THR A 99 4.53 17.69 14.68
C THR A 99 4.78 17.82 16.17
N GLN A 100 5.12 16.71 16.82
CA GLN A 100 5.48 16.67 18.23
C GLN A 100 6.52 15.54 18.42
N PRO A 101 7.82 15.85 18.22
CA PRO A 101 8.87 14.84 18.09
C PRO A 101 8.90 13.84 19.24
N ASP A 102 8.95 14.28 20.50
CA ASP A 102 9.05 13.39 21.66
C ASP A 102 7.90 12.39 21.74
N PHE A 103 6.68 12.85 21.43
CA PHE A 103 5.50 11.98 21.40
C PHE A 103 5.51 11.06 20.17
N GLU A 104 6.02 11.53 19.04
CA GLU A 104 6.13 10.72 17.81
C GLU A 104 7.04 9.50 18.03
N GLU A 105 8.18 9.69 18.70
CA GLU A 105 9.10 8.59 19.05
C GLU A 105 8.42 7.56 19.95
N LYS A 106 7.74 8.00 20.98
CA LYS A 106 6.98 7.14 21.89
C LYS A 106 5.84 6.40 21.15
N LEU A 107 5.11 7.10 20.28
CA LEU A 107 4.04 6.53 19.48
C LEU A 107 4.57 5.43 18.55
N ILE A 108 5.66 5.70 17.83
CA ILE A 108 6.31 4.75 16.92
C ILE A 108 6.77 3.51 17.69
N ALA A 109 7.49 3.69 18.80
CA ALA A 109 7.98 2.60 19.64
C ALA A 109 6.82 1.74 20.17
N THR A 110 5.74 2.37 20.65
CA THR A 110 4.55 1.69 21.16
C THR A 110 3.87 0.85 20.08
N ILE A 111 3.55 1.46 18.93
CA ILE A 111 2.87 0.75 17.84
C ILE A 111 3.73 -0.41 17.34
N ARG A 112 5.03 -0.15 17.08
CA ARG A 112 5.95 -1.20 16.61
C ARG A 112 6.06 -2.34 17.62
N GLY A 113 6.18 -2.04 18.90
CA GLY A 113 6.25 -3.05 19.97
C GLY A 113 5.00 -3.94 20.00
N LEU A 114 3.81 -3.34 19.93
CA LEU A 114 2.54 -4.07 19.94
C LEU A 114 2.33 -4.95 18.68
N LEU A 115 2.80 -4.48 17.51
CA LEU A 115 2.72 -5.25 16.27
C LEU A 115 3.79 -6.34 16.16
N SER A 116 4.86 -6.25 16.94
CA SER A 116 6.01 -7.17 16.90
C SER A 116 5.97 -8.25 17.99
N LYS A 117 4.83 -8.44 18.69
CA LYS A 117 4.69 -9.46 19.76
C LYS A 117 4.98 -10.88 19.28
N GLU A 118 4.55 -11.25 18.08
CA GLU A 118 4.75 -12.58 17.51
C GLU A 118 5.95 -12.61 16.54
N ASN A 119 6.02 -11.64 15.65
CA ASN A 119 7.08 -11.52 14.63
C ASN A 119 7.58 -10.08 14.56
N SER A 120 8.89 -9.89 14.58
CA SER A 120 9.49 -8.56 14.48
C SER A 120 9.09 -7.86 13.18
N LYS A 121 8.72 -6.57 13.28
CA LYS A 121 8.29 -5.76 12.14
C LYS A 121 9.10 -4.47 12.06
N ILE A 122 9.32 -4.04 10.84
CA ILE A 122 9.91 -2.73 10.53
C ILE A 122 8.82 -1.79 10.07
N LEU A 123 8.94 -0.53 10.48
CA LEU A 123 8.09 0.59 10.09
C LEU A 123 8.67 1.32 8.87
N HIS A 124 7.78 1.77 7.98
CA HIS A 124 8.01 2.89 7.08
C HIS A 124 6.94 3.96 7.34
N LEU A 125 7.36 5.22 7.50
CA LEU A 125 6.50 6.37 7.74
C LEU A 125 6.35 7.17 6.45
N ASP A 126 5.13 7.50 6.06
CA ASP A 126 4.81 8.35 4.93
C ASP A 126 4.02 9.58 5.39
N LYS A 127 4.53 10.75 5.04
CA LYS A 127 3.91 12.07 5.27
C LYS A 127 3.81 12.87 3.96
N SER A 128 3.70 12.18 2.82
CA SER A 128 3.53 12.79 1.50
C SER A 128 2.22 13.58 1.41
N ASP A 129 2.12 14.48 0.44
CA ASP A 129 0.95 15.34 0.26
C ASP A 129 -0.34 14.55 0.09
N ILE A 130 -0.32 13.45 -0.68
CA ILE A 130 -1.51 12.61 -0.85
C ILE A 130 -1.92 11.92 0.45
N THR A 131 -0.96 11.46 1.24
CA THR A 131 -1.21 10.86 2.55
C THR A 131 -1.82 11.88 3.51
N LEU A 132 -1.21 13.07 3.62
CA LEU A 132 -1.71 14.12 4.50
C LEU A 132 -3.08 14.65 4.06
N GLU A 133 -3.32 14.78 2.76
CA GLU A 133 -4.65 15.13 2.23
C GLU A 133 -5.70 14.09 2.64
N PHE A 134 -5.37 12.81 2.50
CA PHE A 134 -6.30 11.72 2.80
C PHE A 134 -6.60 11.59 4.29
N VAL A 135 -5.55 11.51 5.15
CA VAL A 135 -5.73 11.30 6.59
C VAL A 135 -6.40 12.49 7.29
N ASN A 136 -6.27 13.71 6.74
CA ASN A 136 -6.84 14.92 7.31
C ASN A 136 -8.24 15.28 6.75
N SER A 137 -8.77 14.45 5.87
CA SER A 137 -10.03 14.71 5.18
C SER A 137 -11.26 14.30 5.98
N GLN A 138 -12.37 14.98 5.70
CA GLN A 138 -13.69 14.68 6.29
C GLN A 138 -14.15 13.25 6.02
N ASN A 139 -13.84 12.71 4.84
CA ASN A 139 -14.30 11.40 4.38
C ASN A 139 -13.30 10.27 4.65
N LEU A 140 -12.22 10.50 5.40
CA LEU A 140 -11.20 9.49 5.69
C LEU A 140 -11.82 8.12 6.04
N LYS A 141 -12.60 8.06 7.11
CA LYS A 141 -13.18 6.79 7.59
C LYS A 141 -14.07 6.11 6.57
N LYS A 142 -14.88 6.91 5.84
CA LYS A 142 -15.81 6.41 4.81
C LYS A 142 -15.06 5.80 3.63
N VAL A 143 -14.06 6.49 3.10
CA VAL A 143 -13.31 6.04 1.93
C VAL A 143 -12.35 4.90 2.31
N ALA A 144 -11.68 4.99 3.45
CA ALA A 144 -10.82 3.92 3.97
C ALA A 144 -11.57 2.59 4.20
N ALA A 145 -12.86 2.65 4.60
CA ALA A 145 -13.70 1.46 4.80
C ALA A 145 -14.10 0.75 3.49
N VAL A 146 -13.99 1.40 2.34
CA VAL A 146 -14.15 0.75 1.03
C VAL A 146 -12.96 -0.18 0.75
N GLY A 147 -11.78 0.23 1.19
CA GLY A 147 -10.53 -0.50 0.98
C GLY A 147 -9.94 -0.32 -0.42
N THR A 148 -8.96 -1.13 -0.74
CA THR A 148 -8.30 -1.15 -2.05
C THR A 148 -9.13 -1.90 -3.08
N SER A 149 -8.95 -1.60 -4.35
CA SER A 149 -9.75 -2.17 -5.44
C SER A 149 -8.95 -2.87 -6.52
N CYS A 150 -7.62 -2.87 -6.43
CA CYS A 150 -6.76 -3.54 -7.40
C CYS A 150 -6.25 -4.88 -6.84
N PRO A 151 -6.19 -5.95 -7.63
CA PRO A 151 -5.75 -7.28 -7.18
C PRO A 151 -4.41 -7.28 -6.45
N ASP A 152 -3.40 -6.61 -6.99
CA ASP A 152 -2.04 -6.59 -6.44
C ASP A 152 -1.95 -5.94 -5.04
N HIS A 153 -2.93 -5.11 -4.67
CA HIS A 153 -2.94 -4.43 -3.37
C HIS A 153 -3.23 -5.38 -2.20
N PHE A 154 -4.08 -6.40 -2.39
CA PHE A 154 -4.57 -7.23 -1.27
C PHE A 154 -3.45 -7.96 -0.54
N LEU A 155 -2.41 -8.41 -1.24
CA LEU A 155 -1.23 -9.04 -0.62
C LEU A 155 -0.28 -8.03 0.02
N ARG A 156 -0.24 -6.79 -0.49
CA ARG A 156 0.70 -5.76 -0.05
C ARG A 156 0.19 -4.91 1.09
N THR A 157 -1.11 -4.58 1.08
CA THR A 157 -1.70 -3.63 2.02
C THR A 157 -2.85 -4.22 2.83
N LYS A 158 -3.26 -5.45 2.54
CA LYS A 158 -4.56 -6.05 2.90
C LYS A 158 -5.74 -5.27 2.32
N ARG A 159 -6.95 -5.78 2.56
CA ARG A 159 -8.17 -5.14 2.07
C ARG A 159 -8.41 -3.77 2.70
N LEU A 160 -8.24 -3.65 4.01
CA LEU A 160 -8.53 -2.42 4.77
C LEU A 160 -7.31 -1.94 5.55
N PRO A 161 -7.07 -0.62 5.63
CA PRO A 161 -6.15 -0.04 6.59
C PRO A 161 -6.79 0.02 7.98
N MET A 162 -5.98 0.14 9.03
CA MET A 162 -6.42 0.52 10.35
C MET A 162 -6.38 2.06 10.48
N VAL A 163 -7.45 2.65 10.99
CA VAL A 163 -7.50 4.09 11.27
C VAL A 163 -7.47 4.30 12.78
N LEU A 164 -6.45 4.97 13.27
CA LEU A 164 -6.33 5.37 14.68
C LEU A 164 -7.01 6.71 14.96
N PRO A 165 -7.22 7.08 16.23
CA PRO A 165 -7.57 8.44 16.64
C PRO A 165 -6.56 9.47 16.12
N SER A 166 -6.93 10.75 16.11
CA SER A 166 -6.03 11.82 15.69
C SER A 166 -4.81 11.93 16.62
N LEU A 167 -3.71 12.46 16.10
CA LEU A 167 -2.50 12.68 16.90
C LEU A 167 -2.82 13.51 18.16
N SER A 168 -3.65 14.54 18.03
CA SER A 168 -4.09 15.36 19.16
C SER A 168 -4.86 14.58 20.22
N GLU A 169 -5.70 13.64 19.80
CA GLU A 169 -6.44 12.77 20.71
C GLU A 169 -5.53 11.76 21.42
N LEU A 170 -4.55 11.23 20.71
CA LEU A 170 -3.54 10.33 21.27
C LEU A 170 -2.65 11.05 22.29
N ILE A 171 -2.22 12.29 22.01
CA ILE A 171 -1.45 13.12 22.94
C ILE A 171 -2.24 13.41 24.23
N LYS A 172 -3.50 13.80 24.11
CA LYS A 172 -4.37 14.04 25.29
C LYS A 172 -4.50 12.81 26.19
N ASN A 173 -4.35 11.62 25.63
CA ASN A 173 -4.49 10.34 26.32
C ASN A 173 -3.16 9.60 26.43
N GLU A 174 -2.04 10.31 26.45
CA GLU A 174 -0.69 9.73 26.43
C GLU A 174 -0.48 8.64 27.48
N ASN A 175 -0.96 8.85 28.71
CA ASN A 175 -0.87 7.85 29.79
C ASN A 175 -1.63 6.55 29.51
N LYS A 176 -2.54 6.54 28.52
CA LYS A 176 -3.35 5.38 28.11
C LYS A 176 -3.03 4.92 26.70
N ILE A 177 -1.95 5.43 26.08
CA ILE A 177 -1.65 5.19 24.65
C ILE A 177 -1.55 3.70 24.32
N ASN A 178 -0.86 2.92 25.16
CA ASN A 178 -0.74 1.47 24.97
C ASN A 178 -2.11 0.79 24.90
N LYS A 179 -3.00 1.12 25.86
CA LYS A 179 -4.35 0.56 25.92
C LYS A 179 -5.19 0.95 24.69
N ILE A 180 -5.15 2.23 24.28
CA ILE A 180 -5.88 2.73 23.11
C ILE A 180 -5.43 1.99 21.84
N ILE A 181 -4.12 1.85 21.62
CA ILE A 181 -3.60 1.18 20.45
C ILE A 181 -3.93 -0.32 20.49
N GLU A 182 -3.77 -0.98 21.62
CA GLU A 182 -4.07 -2.41 21.81
C GLU A 182 -5.55 -2.72 21.57
N GLU A 183 -6.46 -1.89 22.04
CA GLU A 183 -7.90 -2.01 21.77
C GLU A 183 -8.22 -1.87 20.28
N ASN A 184 -7.61 -0.90 19.58
CA ASN A 184 -7.80 -0.73 18.13
C ASN A 184 -7.20 -1.91 17.34
N LEU A 185 -6.02 -2.41 17.73
CA LEU A 185 -5.41 -3.60 17.15
C LEU A 185 -6.30 -4.84 17.35
N THR A 186 -6.84 -5.02 18.52
CA THR A 186 -7.75 -6.15 18.85
C THR A 186 -9.02 -6.09 17.99
N LYS A 187 -9.62 -4.91 17.85
CA LYS A 187 -10.78 -4.70 16.96
C LYS A 187 -10.44 -5.04 15.50
N TYR A 188 -9.27 -4.58 15.02
CA TYR A 188 -8.82 -4.86 13.67
C TYR A 188 -8.57 -6.36 13.44
N LYS A 189 -7.82 -7.02 14.32
CA LYS A 189 -7.55 -8.48 14.28
C LYS A 189 -8.84 -9.29 14.23
N ASN A 190 -9.79 -8.96 15.12
CA ASN A 190 -11.10 -9.63 15.16
C ASN A 190 -11.91 -9.41 13.88
N ALA A 191 -11.89 -8.19 13.32
CA ALA A 191 -12.57 -7.89 12.06
C ALA A 191 -11.95 -8.68 10.89
N TYR A 192 -10.61 -8.78 10.85
CA TYR A 192 -9.90 -9.54 9.82
C TYR A 192 -10.14 -11.06 9.95
N ALA A 193 -10.13 -11.59 11.18
CA ALA A 193 -10.47 -12.99 11.42
C ALA A 193 -11.93 -13.31 11.02
N LYS A 194 -12.88 -12.43 11.35
CA LYS A 194 -14.29 -12.57 10.91
C LYS A 194 -14.42 -12.51 9.38
N TYR A 195 -13.68 -11.62 8.71
CA TYR A 195 -13.61 -11.55 7.24
C TYR A 195 -13.15 -12.88 6.65
N TYR A 196 -12.07 -13.47 7.17
CA TYR A 196 -11.58 -14.78 6.76
C TYR A 196 -12.65 -15.87 6.98
N MET A 197 -13.24 -15.94 8.17
CA MET A 197 -14.21 -16.98 8.54
C MET A 197 -15.49 -16.94 7.67
N ARG A 198 -15.94 -15.73 7.28
CA ARG A 198 -17.12 -15.60 6.41
C ARG A 198 -16.88 -16.05 4.96
N ASN A 199 -15.63 -16.01 4.51
CA ASN A 199 -15.32 -16.21 3.10
C ASN A 199 -14.54 -17.49 2.81
N LYS A 200 -13.94 -18.15 3.83
CA LYS A 200 -13.20 -19.38 3.65
C LYS A 200 -14.09 -20.53 3.16
N SER A 201 -13.49 -21.43 2.37
CA SER A 201 -14.07 -22.68 1.90
C SER A 201 -13.14 -23.85 2.24
N LYS A 202 -13.59 -25.08 1.97
CA LYS A 202 -12.73 -26.26 2.06
C LYS A 202 -11.54 -26.10 1.11
N GLY A 203 -10.33 -26.18 1.66
CA GLY A 203 -9.08 -25.99 0.89
C GLY A 203 -8.54 -24.55 0.88
N SER A 204 -9.24 -23.56 1.47
CA SER A 204 -8.65 -22.22 1.62
C SER A 204 -7.35 -22.26 2.43
N PRO A 205 -6.34 -21.48 2.05
CA PRO A 205 -5.13 -21.29 2.84
C PRO A 205 -5.44 -20.85 4.27
N ASN A 206 -4.51 -21.07 5.20
CA ASN A 206 -4.68 -20.66 6.60
C ASN A 206 -4.80 -19.14 6.72
N LEU A 207 -5.45 -18.68 7.81
CA LEU A 207 -5.52 -17.28 8.17
C LEU A 207 -4.11 -16.68 8.20
N ARG A 208 -3.89 -15.60 7.44
CA ARG A 208 -2.63 -14.85 7.44
C ARG A 208 -2.48 -14.03 8.71
N ASP A 209 -1.27 -13.53 8.95
CA ASP A 209 -0.99 -12.59 10.03
C ASP A 209 -2.13 -11.56 10.17
N PRO A 210 -2.85 -11.50 11.30
CA PRO A 210 -4.04 -10.65 11.43
C PRO A 210 -3.71 -9.18 11.71
N TYR A 211 -2.45 -8.81 11.93
CA TYR A 211 -2.07 -7.43 12.20
C TYR A 211 -2.22 -6.53 10.96
N PRO A 212 -2.52 -5.22 11.13
CA PRO A 212 -2.59 -4.29 10.02
C PRO A 212 -1.23 -4.09 9.35
N VAL A 213 -1.23 -3.97 8.04
CA VAL A 213 -0.05 -3.53 7.26
C VAL A 213 -0.02 -2.01 7.18
N ILE A 214 -1.17 -1.37 7.02
CA ILE A 214 -1.33 0.09 6.88
C ILE A 214 -2.09 0.64 8.08
N ILE A 215 -1.52 1.65 8.72
CA ILE A 215 -2.14 2.42 9.81
C ILE A 215 -2.19 3.89 9.40
N LEU A 216 -3.38 4.47 9.43
CA LEU A 216 -3.65 5.87 9.12
C LEU A 216 -3.92 6.64 10.40
N ILE A 217 -3.25 7.78 10.58
CA ILE A 217 -3.36 8.62 11.78
C ILE A 217 -3.63 10.06 11.34
N PRO A 218 -4.85 10.60 11.56
CA PRO A 218 -5.13 12.01 11.29
C PRO A 218 -4.14 12.95 12.00
N GLU A 219 -3.82 14.07 11.36
CA GLU A 219 -2.81 15.05 11.76
C GLU A 219 -1.35 14.59 11.61
N TYR A 220 -1.12 13.29 11.43
CA TYR A 220 0.24 12.72 11.46
C TYR A 220 0.70 12.15 10.10
N GLY A 221 -0.05 11.19 9.55
CA GLY A 221 0.34 10.51 8.31
C GLY A 221 -0.04 9.03 8.28
N MET A 222 0.76 8.24 7.57
CA MET A 222 0.58 6.81 7.39
C MET A 222 1.82 6.05 7.86
N MET A 223 1.60 4.97 8.60
CA MET A 223 2.61 3.97 8.93
C MET A 223 2.32 2.68 8.18
N SER A 224 3.35 2.10 7.58
CA SER A 224 3.28 0.75 7.00
C SER A 224 4.27 -0.18 7.69
N PHE A 225 3.86 -1.43 7.90
CA PHE A 225 4.61 -2.42 8.66
C PHE A 225 4.82 -3.70 7.86
N ALA A 226 6.05 -4.20 7.85
CA ALA A 226 6.38 -5.47 7.22
C ALA A 226 7.56 -6.14 7.94
N LYS A 227 7.92 -7.34 7.50
CA LYS A 227 9.07 -8.11 7.98
C LYS A 227 10.43 -7.44 7.71
N ASN A 228 10.51 -6.54 6.73
CA ASN A 228 11.72 -5.77 6.41
C ASN A 228 11.37 -4.40 5.86
N LYS A 229 12.34 -3.50 5.84
CA LYS A 229 12.15 -2.10 5.45
C LYS A 229 11.70 -1.91 4.01
N SER A 230 12.27 -2.67 3.09
CA SER A 230 11.91 -2.60 1.67
C SER A 230 10.43 -2.98 1.44
N THR A 231 9.97 -4.08 2.06
CA THR A 231 8.56 -4.49 1.97
C THR A 231 7.63 -3.48 2.63
N ALA A 232 8.02 -2.88 3.76
CA ALA A 232 7.23 -1.83 4.42
C ALA A 232 7.10 -0.60 3.50
N ARG A 233 8.20 -0.14 2.88
CA ARG A 233 8.19 0.97 1.92
C ARG A 233 7.32 0.67 0.71
N VAL A 234 7.48 -0.50 0.10
CA VAL A 234 6.66 -0.93 -1.04
C VAL A 234 5.17 -0.96 -0.68
N SER A 235 4.81 -1.45 0.51
CA SER A 235 3.40 -1.42 0.98
C SER A 235 2.86 0.00 1.12
N SER A 236 3.70 0.94 1.58
CA SER A 236 3.36 2.38 1.61
C SER A 236 3.10 2.92 0.20
N GLU A 237 4.01 2.67 -0.75
CA GLU A 237 3.87 3.11 -2.14
C GLU A 237 2.60 2.56 -2.80
N PHE A 238 2.27 1.28 -2.56
CA PHE A 238 1.02 0.68 -3.02
C PHE A 238 -0.21 1.40 -2.44
N PHE A 239 -0.18 1.75 -1.15
CA PHE A 239 -1.31 2.44 -0.55
C PHE A 239 -1.40 3.91 -0.98
N CYS A 240 -0.27 4.59 -1.20
CA CYS A 240 -0.24 5.92 -1.83
C CYS A 240 -0.86 5.90 -3.23
N ASN A 241 -0.54 4.88 -4.03
CA ASN A 241 -1.19 4.67 -5.32
C ASN A 241 -2.70 4.42 -5.17
N ALA A 242 -3.12 3.61 -4.19
CA ALA A 242 -4.55 3.42 -3.89
C ALA A 242 -5.23 4.74 -3.54
N MET A 243 -4.62 5.59 -2.70
CA MET A 243 -5.15 6.91 -2.36
C MET A 243 -5.29 7.82 -3.59
N ASN A 244 -4.33 7.80 -4.53
CA ASN A 244 -4.44 8.53 -5.80
C ASN A 244 -5.60 8.02 -6.66
N VAL A 245 -5.83 6.72 -6.71
CA VAL A 245 -6.97 6.11 -7.40
C VAL A 245 -8.28 6.53 -6.73
N MET A 246 -8.36 6.48 -5.40
CA MET A 246 -9.51 6.92 -4.60
C MET A 246 -9.80 8.41 -4.84
N LYS A 247 -8.76 9.27 -4.83
CA LYS A 247 -8.85 10.70 -5.09
C LYS A 247 -9.47 10.99 -6.44
N GLY A 248 -8.97 10.34 -7.50
CA GLY A 248 -9.50 10.51 -8.84
C GLY A 248 -10.95 10.05 -8.98
N ALA A 249 -11.34 8.96 -8.30
CA ALA A 249 -12.70 8.44 -8.35
C ALA A 249 -13.68 9.29 -7.52
N GLU A 250 -13.37 9.59 -6.26
CA GLU A 250 -14.21 10.43 -5.38
C GLU A 250 -14.31 11.87 -5.89
N GLY A 251 -13.27 12.37 -6.55
CA GLY A 251 -13.27 13.72 -7.11
C GLY A 251 -14.22 13.92 -8.29
N ILE A 252 -14.65 12.85 -8.95
CA ILE A 252 -15.57 12.91 -10.10
C ILE A 252 -16.92 12.31 -9.75
N SER A 253 -16.94 11.13 -9.13
CA SER A 253 -18.15 10.39 -8.80
C SER A 253 -18.01 9.74 -7.41
N LYS A 254 -18.15 8.43 -7.30
CA LYS A 254 -18.00 7.66 -6.07
C LYS A 254 -16.99 6.52 -6.28
N TYR A 255 -16.01 6.45 -5.42
CA TYR A 255 -15.07 5.32 -5.39
C TYR A 255 -15.77 4.03 -4.96
N THR A 256 -15.44 2.96 -5.64
CA THR A 256 -15.91 1.61 -5.35
C THR A 256 -14.73 0.64 -5.22
N GLY A 257 -14.84 -0.31 -4.32
CA GLY A 257 -13.89 -1.41 -4.15
C GLY A 257 -14.49 -2.74 -4.59
N LEU A 258 -13.69 -3.78 -4.56
CA LEU A 258 -14.17 -5.14 -4.74
C LEU A 258 -15.06 -5.56 -3.56
N THR A 259 -16.02 -6.43 -3.85
CA THR A 259 -16.79 -7.08 -2.79
C THR A 259 -15.87 -7.86 -1.86
N GLU A 260 -16.28 -8.05 -0.62
CA GLU A 260 -15.50 -8.81 0.38
C GLU A 260 -15.13 -10.21 -0.14
N LYS A 261 -16.06 -10.88 -0.82
CA LYS A 261 -15.87 -12.21 -1.41
C LYS A 261 -14.81 -12.21 -2.52
N GLU A 262 -14.85 -11.23 -3.41
CA GLU A 262 -13.86 -11.14 -4.50
C GLU A 262 -12.46 -10.73 -3.98
N ALA A 263 -12.41 -9.81 -3.00
CA ALA A 263 -11.17 -9.47 -2.32
C ALA A 263 -10.53 -10.71 -1.66
N PHE A 264 -11.33 -11.53 -0.96
CA PHE A 264 -10.87 -12.77 -0.35
C PHE A 264 -10.33 -13.75 -1.40
N ARG A 265 -11.02 -13.92 -2.52
CA ARG A 265 -10.60 -14.82 -3.62
C ARG A 265 -9.27 -14.43 -4.26
N ILE A 266 -8.88 -13.16 -4.17
CA ILE A 266 -7.56 -12.69 -4.60
C ILE A 266 -6.54 -12.86 -3.47
N GLU A 267 -6.86 -12.38 -2.27
CA GLU A 267 -5.94 -12.42 -1.13
C GLU A 267 -5.51 -13.85 -0.75
N TYR A 268 -6.43 -14.81 -0.88
CA TYR A 268 -6.22 -16.24 -0.56
C TYR A 268 -6.21 -17.14 -1.80
N TRP A 269 -5.74 -16.61 -2.93
CA TRP A 269 -5.66 -17.38 -4.17
C TRP A 269 -4.45 -18.33 -4.16
N ASP A 270 -4.64 -19.56 -4.66
CA ASP A 270 -3.60 -20.59 -4.68
C ASP A 270 -2.33 -20.17 -5.45
N LEU A 271 -2.48 -19.39 -6.53
CA LEU A 271 -1.34 -18.84 -7.28
C LEU A 271 -0.55 -17.83 -6.45
N GLU A 272 -1.20 -17.03 -5.61
CA GLU A 272 -0.54 -16.11 -4.69
C GLU A 272 0.15 -16.87 -3.55
N GLU A 273 -0.46 -17.93 -3.04
CA GLU A 273 0.20 -18.83 -2.08
C GLU A 273 1.45 -19.49 -2.68
N ALA A 274 1.39 -19.92 -3.95
CA ALA A 274 2.55 -20.47 -4.63
C ALA A 274 3.68 -19.45 -4.79
N LYS A 275 3.37 -18.17 -5.05
CA LYS A 275 4.36 -17.09 -5.07
C LYS A 275 4.99 -16.89 -3.70
N LEU A 276 4.18 -16.83 -2.63
CA LEU A 276 4.67 -16.64 -1.27
C LEU A 276 5.59 -17.79 -0.81
N LYS A 277 5.24 -19.03 -1.14
CA LYS A 277 6.07 -20.22 -0.84
C LYS A 277 7.42 -20.24 -1.57
N ARG A 278 7.51 -19.59 -2.73
CA ARG A 278 8.77 -19.46 -3.50
C ARG A 278 9.68 -18.32 -3.01
N MET A 279 9.19 -17.45 -2.13
CA MET A 279 10.01 -16.39 -1.58
C MET A 279 11.15 -16.98 -0.72
N PRO A 280 12.35 -16.39 -0.77
CA PRO A 280 13.45 -16.81 0.11
C PRO A 280 13.01 -16.77 1.58
N PRO A 281 13.51 -17.68 2.43
CA PRO A 281 13.25 -17.63 3.86
C PRO A 281 13.76 -16.32 4.45
N GLU A 282 13.14 -15.90 5.54
CA GLU A 282 13.59 -14.71 6.26
C GLU A 282 14.99 -14.94 6.82
N LYS A 283 15.82 -13.91 6.72
CA LYS A 283 17.15 -13.92 7.32
C LYS A 283 17.03 -13.80 8.84
N GLU A 284 18.05 -14.23 9.56
CA GLU A 284 18.05 -14.36 11.03
C GLU A 284 17.74 -13.05 11.76
N LEU A 285 18.24 -11.92 11.26
CA LEU A 285 18.02 -10.60 11.85
C LEU A 285 16.93 -9.77 11.11
N ALA A 286 16.11 -10.41 10.28
CA ALA A 286 14.99 -9.71 9.64
C ALA A 286 14.07 -9.09 10.70
N GLY A 287 13.60 -7.86 10.43
CA GLY A 287 12.74 -7.13 11.37
C GLY A 287 13.46 -6.52 12.58
N LYS A 288 14.77 -6.68 12.72
CA LYS A 288 15.58 -6.07 13.78
C LYS A 288 16.16 -4.73 13.35
N VAL A 289 16.44 -3.89 14.36
CA VAL A 289 17.20 -2.64 14.21
C VAL A 289 18.35 -2.69 15.19
N ALA A 290 19.56 -2.47 14.71
CA ALA A 290 20.78 -2.44 15.51
C ALA A 290 21.38 -1.04 15.49
N LEU A 291 21.73 -0.53 16.67
CA LEU A 291 22.58 0.64 16.83
C LEU A 291 24.02 0.15 17.04
N ILE A 292 24.95 0.60 16.21
CA ILE A 292 26.37 0.20 16.25
C ILE A 292 27.23 1.44 16.51
N THR A 293 27.90 1.47 17.65
CA THR A 293 28.88 2.50 18.00
C THR A 293 30.27 2.11 17.49
N GLY A 294 31.12 3.09 17.18
CA GLY A 294 32.41 2.83 16.57
C GLY A 294 32.29 2.20 15.17
N ALA A 295 31.24 2.56 14.44
CA ALA A 295 30.84 1.91 13.19
C ALA A 295 31.83 2.18 12.04
N ALA A 296 32.62 3.23 12.10
CA ALA A 296 33.70 3.53 11.15
C ALA A 296 34.93 2.67 11.36
N GLY A 297 35.15 2.16 12.59
CA GLY A 297 36.29 1.30 12.94
C GLY A 297 36.15 -0.12 12.39
N GLY A 298 37.25 -0.89 12.44
CA GLY A 298 37.31 -2.23 11.85
C GLY A 298 36.28 -3.20 12.41
N ILE A 299 36.12 -3.28 13.74
CA ILE A 299 35.17 -4.19 14.40
C ILE A 299 33.72 -3.73 14.15
N GLY A 300 33.40 -2.44 14.36
CA GLY A 300 32.07 -1.89 14.17
C GLY A 300 31.57 -2.03 12.71
N SER A 301 32.46 -1.72 11.75
CA SER A 301 32.16 -1.87 10.31
C SER A 301 31.94 -3.35 9.91
N ALA A 302 32.76 -4.28 10.41
CA ALA A 302 32.54 -5.71 10.16
C ALA A 302 31.24 -6.22 10.77
N THR A 303 30.90 -5.78 11.99
CA THR A 303 29.63 -6.09 12.65
C THR A 303 28.44 -5.55 11.86
N ALA A 304 28.50 -4.27 11.42
CA ALA A 304 27.48 -3.65 10.60
C ALA A 304 27.26 -4.43 9.29
N ASN A 305 28.34 -4.76 8.60
CA ASN A 305 28.27 -5.55 7.36
C ASN A 305 27.60 -6.91 7.59
N LYS A 306 27.95 -7.63 8.66
CA LYS A 306 27.33 -8.92 8.98
C LYS A 306 25.85 -8.76 9.31
N PHE A 307 25.49 -7.79 10.13
CA PHE A 307 24.09 -7.55 10.50
C PHE A 307 23.21 -7.18 9.28
N LEU A 308 23.71 -6.30 8.42
CA LEU A 308 23.04 -5.96 7.17
C LEU A 308 22.86 -7.18 6.25
N SER A 309 23.90 -8.05 6.19
CA SER A 309 23.82 -9.27 5.40
C SER A 309 22.77 -10.26 5.91
N GLU A 310 22.48 -10.22 7.21
CA GLU A 310 21.44 -11.01 7.88
C GLU A 310 20.05 -10.31 7.92
N GLY A 311 19.90 -9.20 7.19
CA GLY A 311 18.59 -8.53 7.02
C GLY A 311 18.21 -7.53 8.12
N CYS A 312 19.16 -7.16 8.99
CA CYS A 312 18.96 -6.12 9.99
C CYS A 312 18.93 -4.73 9.33
N CYS A 313 18.16 -3.79 9.88
CA CYS A 313 18.37 -2.36 9.67
C CYS A 313 19.44 -1.88 10.66
N VAL A 314 20.41 -1.09 10.21
CA VAL A 314 21.52 -0.66 11.03
C VAL A 314 21.56 0.86 11.14
N VAL A 315 21.69 1.36 12.36
CA VAL A 315 22.00 2.75 12.67
C VAL A 315 23.48 2.83 13.06
N LEU A 316 24.24 3.56 12.28
CA LEU A 316 25.67 3.72 12.46
C LEU A 316 25.98 4.97 13.28
N THR A 317 26.90 4.88 14.23
CA THR A 317 27.38 6.06 14.96
C THR A 317 28.89 5.93 15.24
N ASP A 318 29.60 7.03 15.10
CA ASP A 318 31.03 7.15 15.37
C ASP A 318 31.38 8.58 15.73
N ILE A 319 32.52 8.77 16.39
CA ILE A 319 33.09 10.10 16.67
C ILE A 319 33.75 10.70 15.42
N ASP A 320 34.26 9.88 14.51
CA ASP A 320 34.79 10.30 13.21
C ASP A 320 33.68 10.38 12.17
N THR A 321 33.10 11.57 12.03
CA THR A 321 31.98 11.85 11.12
C THR A 321 32.36 11.58 9.66
N SER A 322 33.62 11.88 9.26
CA SER A 322 34.07 11.71 7.87
C SER A 322 34.18 10.23 7.50
N ALA A 323 34.80 9.45 8.35
CA ALA A 323 34.93 7.99 8.17
C ALA A 323 33.55 7.31 8.24
N LEU A 324 32.65 7.78 9.12
CA LEU A 324 31.29 7.29 9.26
C LEU A 324 30.49 7.48 7.96
N GLU A 325 30.53 8.67 7.37
CA GLU A 325 29.80 8.96 6.12
C GLU A 325 30.32 8.12 4.95
N ALA A 326 31.65 7.93 4.85
CA ALA A 326 32.24 7.05 3.84
C ALA A 326 31.75 5.59 4.00
N LYS A 327 31.69 5.07 5.24
CA LYS A 327 31.16 3.73 5.52
C LYS A 327 29.69 3.60 5.25
N LYS A 328 28.90 4.59 5.59
CA LYS A 328 27.47 4.65 5.28
C LYS A 328 27.23 4.57 3.78
N GLU A 329 27.96 5.36 2.96
CA GLU A 329 27.83 5.30 1.51
C GLU A 329 28.22 3.93 0.93
N GLU A 330 29.30 3.30 1.45
CA GLU A 330 29.71 1.95 1.09
C GLU A 330 28.56 0.95 1.33
N PHE A 331 27.97 0.98 2.52
CA PHE A 331 26.87 0.08 2.88
C PHE A 331 25.58 0.37 2.11
N ILE A 332 25.25 1.64 1.84
CA ILE A 332 24.10 2.02 1.01
C ILE A 332 24.26 1.45 -0.41
N LYS A 333 25.44 1.53 -1.01
CA LYS A 333 25.73 0.94 -2.33
C LYS A 333 25.53 -0.57 -2.34
N LYS A 334 25.88 -1.25 -1.25
CA LYS A 334 25.82 -2.72 -1.13
C LYS A 334 24.46 -3.26 -0.72
N PHE A 335 23.78 -2.61 0.22
CA PHE A 335 22.56 -3.13 0.86
C PHE A 335 21.31 -2.27 0.59
N GLY A 336 21.47 -1.09 0.02
CA GLY A 336 20.40 -0.15 -0.23
C GLY A 336 20.19 0.86 0.91
N LYS A 337 19.67 2.04 0.54
CA LYS A 337 19.44 3.17 1.46
C LYS A 337 18.37 2.92 2.53
N ASP A 338 17.51 1.92 2.32
CA ASP A 338 16.38 1.67 3.23
C ASP A 338 16.80 1.04 4.56
N VAL A 339 18.00 0.46 4.64
CA VAL A 339 18.46 -0.34 5.79
C VAL A 339 19.68 0.22 6.50
N VAL A 340 20.24 1.33 6.00
CA VAL A 340 21.44 1.99 6.55
C VAL A 340 21.10 3.43 6.92
N HIS A 341 21.31 3.79 8.18
CA HIS A 341 21.02 5.13 8.73
C HIS A 341 22.19 5.66 9.54
#